data_16d548293009d3a37ff8dafa26fa2055
#
_entry.id   16d548293009d3a37ff8dafa26fa2055
#
_cell.length_a   1.000
_cell.length_b   1.000
_cell.length_c   1.000
_cell.angle_alpha   90.00
_cell.angle_beta   90.00
_cell.angle_gamma   90.00
#
_symmetry.space_group_name_H-M   'P 1'
#
loop_
_entity.id
_entity.type
_entity.pdbx_description
1 polymer ?
#
loop_
_entity_poly.entity_id
_entity_poly.type
_entity_poly.pdbx_seq_one_letter_code
_entity_poly.pdbx_strand_id
1 'polypeptide(L)'
;MARWDNARNGDLYRNMIEKIKAAGGVRAILWYQGCADADAKNAAQYAESFARMVKDTRRDLGEEIPFFTMQPNRYETQPDAASWGIKEIQRRSALTLEKVHILPNAGLPLSDEIHNSSAGNVTLGQMLARQVHGTLNGGLPFEAPDIKNVQLENGNIRLSFRHVSAFTRLRPLHDAADFCLTDDLGKNEIQSVSVQEKDLLLTTARSVQGKGYLSYGAHPQGPEGAIVNQQTYLPIISFDHVEVSK
;
A
#
# COMPACT_ATOMS: atom_id res chain seq x y z
N MET A 1 15.06 7.94 0.03
CA MET A 1 15.67 6.98 1.00
C MET A 1 17.14 7.22 1.32
N ALA A 2 18.01 7.77 0.45
CA ALA A 2 19.47 7.85 0.71
C ALA A 2 19.87 8.49 2.06
N ARG A 3 19.18 9.53 2.51
CA ARG A 3 19.43 10.20 3.79
C ARG A 3 18.98 9.39 5.02
N TRP A 4 18.13 8.38 4.81
CA TRP A 4 17.63 7.46 5.84
C TRP A 4 18.36 6.11 5.84
N ASP A 5 19.17 5.84 4.81
CA ASP A 5 19.93 4.61 4.66
C ASP A 5 21.37 4.83 5.13
N ASN A 6 21.73 4.21 6.23
CA ASN A 6 23.04 4.39 6.87
C ASN A 6 24.20 3.90 5.99
N ALA A 7 23.95 2.98 5.07
CA ALA A 7 24.96 2.54 4.10
C ALA A 7 25.18 3.53 2.94
N ARG A 8 24.34 4.57 2.82
CA ARG A 8 24.44 5.60 1.77
C ARG A 8 24.89 6.94 2.37
N ASN A 9 23.96 7.80 2.75
CA ASN A 9 24.25 9.07 3.43
C ASN A 9 23.94 8.97 4.93
N GLY A 10 22.75 8.51 5.29
CA GLY A 10 22.30 8.21 6.64
C GLY A 10 22.27 9.40 7.63
N ASP A 11 22.34 10.63 7.16
CA ASP A 11 22.36 11.81 8.04
C ASP A 11 21.06 11.99 8.83
N LEU A 12 19.91 11.81 8.19
CA LEU A 12 18.61 11.85 8.86
C LEU A 12 18.41 10.64 9.78
N TYR A 13 18.87 9.47 9.36
CA TYR A 13 18.81 8.27 10.19
C TYR A 13 19.58 8.47 11.51
N ARG A 14 20.85 8.91 11.45
CA ARG A 14 21.64 9.13 12.66
C ARG A 14 21.03 10.17 13.60
N ASN A 15 20.51 11.27 13.02
CA ASN A 15 19.82 12.30 13.80
C ASN A 15 18.56 11.76 14.48
N MET A 16 17.78 10.90 13.79
CA MET A 16 16.62 10.22 14.38
C MET A 16 17.05 9.36 15.58
N ILE A 17 18.07 8.51 15.43
CA ILE A 17 18.54 7.62 16.49
C ILE A 17 19.04 8.41 17.71
N GLU A 18 19.80 9.48 17.50
CA GLU A 18 20.26 10.36 18.59
C GLU A 18 19.07 10.97 19.37
N LYS A 19 18.08 11.48 18.68
CA LYS A 19 16.89 12.06 19.31
C LYS A 19 16.06 11.01 20.06
N ILE A 20 15.91 9.82 19.52
CA ILE A 20 15.20 8.72 20.20
C ILE A 20 15.93 8.34 21.49
N LYS A 21 17.25 8.20 21.45
CA LYS A 21 18.06 7.91 22.65
C LYS A 21 17.96 9.01 23.70
N ALA A 22 18.03 10.26 23.28
CA ALA A 22 17.87 11.41 24.17
C ALA A 22 16.47 11.51 24.81
N ALA A 23 15.45 11.02 24.12
CA ALA A 23 14.06 10.96 24.63
C ALA A 23 13.79 9.73 25.52
N GLY A 24 14.77 8.86 25.74
CA GLY A 24 14.60 7.65 26.56
C GLY A 24 14.01 6.45 25.82
N GLY A 25 13.91 6.50 24.49
CA GLY A 25 13.41 5.40 23.64
C GLY A 25 12.16 5.75 22.83
N VAL A 26 11.63 4.77 22.13
CA VAL A 26 10.42 4.88 21.30
C VAL A 26 9.68 3.56 21.29
N ARG A 27 8.34 3.59 21.21
CA ARG A 27 7.53 2.36 21.15
C ARG A 27 7.22 1.89 19.73
N ALA A 28 7.32 2.77 18.75
CA ALA A 28 7.05 2.49 17.34
C ALA A 28 7.67 3.55 16.43
N ILE A 29 7.91 3.20 15.19
CA ILE A 29 8.26 4.16 14.12
C ILE A 29 7.06 4.33 13.20
N LEU A 30 6.62 5.58 13.00
CA LEU A 30 5.61 5.95 12.04
C LEU A 30 6.31 6.48 10.79
N TRP A 31 6.14 5.77 9.67
CA TRP A 31 6.90 6.03 8.45
C TRP A 31 6.00 6.41 7.28
N TYR A 32 5.86 7.71 7.03
CA TYR A 32 5.16 8.24 5.86
C TYR A 32 6.16 8.92 4.92
N GLN A 33 6.63 8.17 3.93
CA GLN A 33 7.62 8.60 2.95
C GLN A 33 7.49 7.75 1.67
N GLY A 34 7.92 8.24 0.54
CA GLY A 34 7.89 7.53 -0.75
C GLY A 34 7.69 8.46 -1.93
N CYS A 35 6.96 9.57 -1.78
CA CYS A 35 6.70 10.50 -2.88
C CYS A 35 7.99 11.01 -3.56
N ALA A 36 9.01 11.38 -2.77
CA ALA A 36 10.28 11.86 -3.30
C ALA A 36 11.17 10.76 -3.93
N ASP A 37 10.82 9.50 -3.76
CA ASP A 37 11.53 8.35 -4.36
C ASP A 37 10.68 7.65 -5.44
N ALA A 38 9.57 8.25 -5.84
CA ALA A 38 8.64 7.71 -6.81
C ALA A 38 9.12 7.92 -8.27
N ASP A 39 10.40 7.70 -8.52
CA ASP A 39 11.01 7.62 -9.84
C ASP A 39 11.75 6.29 -10.01
N ALA A 40 11.98 5.87 -11.25
CA ALA A 40 12.54 4.55 -11.55
C ALA A 40 13.91 4.30 -10.90
N LYS A 41 14.75 5.33 -10.80
CA LYS A 41 16.11 5.22 -10.24
C LYS A 41 16.06 5.01 -8.72
N ASN A 42 15.26 5.80 -8.03
CA ASN A 42 15.15 5.73 -6.57
C ASN A 42 14.31 4.54 -6.12
N ALA A 43 13.24 4.21 -6.84
CA ALA A 43 12.41 3.04 -6.59
C ALA A 43 13.24 1.74 -6.60
N ALA A 44 14.16 1.57 -7.55
CA ALA A 44 15.03 0.39 -7.63
C ALA A 44 15.86 0.13 -6.36
N GLN A 45 16.14 1.15 -5.57
CA GLN A 45 16.95 1.04 -4.35
C GLN A 45 16.12 1.15 -3.05
N TYR A 46 14.83 1.45 -3.18
CA TYR A 46 13.97 1.74 -2.04
C TYR A 46 13.81 0.52 -1.13
N ALA A 47 13.55 -0.66 -1.69
CA ALA A 47 13.33 -1.89 -0.92
C ALA A 47 14.51 -2.21 0.00
N GLU A 48 15.72 -2.20 -0.57
CA GLU A 48 16.95 -2.49 0.18
C GLU A 48 17.23 -1.42 1.25
N SER A 49 17.11 -0.14 0.88
CA SER A 49 17.32 0.97 1.80
C SER A 49 16.32 0.97 2.95
N PHE A 50 15.05 0.68 2.69
CA PHE A 50 14.02 0.59 3.71
C PHE A 50 14.25 -0.60 4.65
N ALA A 51 14.54 -1.78 4.11
CA ALA A 51 14.85 -2.97 4.90
C ALA A 51 16.09 -2.74 5.80
N ARG A 52 17.11 -2.08 5.28
CA ARG A 52 18.31 -1.72 6.04
C ARG A 52 18.00 -0.73 7.16
N MET A 53 17.20 0.30 6.88
CA MET A 53 16.77 1.26 7.89
C MET A 53 16.01 0.57 9.03
N VAL A 54 15.07 -0.34 8.72
CA VAL A 54 14.34 -1.12 9.74
C VAL A 54 15.31 -1.96 10.59
N LYS A 55 16.22 -2.69 9.94
CA LYS A 55 17.23 -3.53 10.61
C LYS A 55 18.17 -2.71 11.49
N ASP A 56 18.70 -1.62 10.96
CA ASP A 56 19.63 -0.76 11.69
C ASP A 56 18.96 -0.08 12.89
N THR A 57 17.71 0.37 12.74
CA THR A 57 16.93 0.96 13.84
C THR A 57 16.79 -0.02 15.01
N ARG A 58 16.43 -1.28 14.72
CA ARG A 58 16.29 -2.32 15.73
C ARG A 58 17.62 -2.66 16.40
N ARG A 59 18.70 -2.77 15.64
CA ARG A 59 20.04 -2.97 16.17
C ARG A 59 20.49 -1.82 17.10
N ASP A 60 20.31 -0.57 16.65
CA ASP A 60 20.85 0.60 17.33
C ASP A 60 20.05 1.01 18.57
N LEU A 61 18.78 0.59 18.65
CA LEU A 61 17.92 0.80 19.81
C LEU A 61 17.79 -0.44 20.70
N GLY A 62 18.30 -1.60 20.26
CA GLY A 62 18.29 -2.84 21.04
C GLY A 62 16.92 -3.47 21.22
N GLU A 63 15.93 -3.14 20.38
CA GLU A 63 14.55 -3.57 20.50
C GLU A 63 13.95 -3.93 19.15
N GLU A 64 12.97 -4.85 19.15
CA GLU A 64 12.18 -5.19 17.98
C GLU A 64 11.04 -4.18 17.77
N ILE A 65 11.40 -2.94 17.46
CA ILE A 65 10.47 -1.84 17.29
C ILE A 65 9.59 -2.07 16.06
N PRO A 66 8.25 -1.99 16.19
CA PRO A 66 7.34 -2.07 15.05
C PRO A 66 7.42 -0.79 14.20
N PHE A 67 7.32 -0.99 12.90
CA PHE A 67 7.19 0.07 11.90
C PHE A 67 5.77 0.10 11.36
N PHE A 68 5.20 1.28 11.25
CA PHE A 68 3.92 1.52 10.62
C PHE A 68 4.16 2.42 9.40
N THR A 69 4.09 1.83 8.22
CA THR A 69 4.29 2.57 6.96
C THR A 69 2.96 2.90 6.30
N MET A 70 2.91 4.00 5.59
CA MET A 70 1.77 4.43 4.80
C MET A 70 2.21 4.53 3.34
N GLN A 71 1.39 3.98 2.43
CA GLN A 71 1.65 4.15 1.00
C GLN A 71 1.53 5.64 0.63
N PRO A 72 2.34 6.14 -0.31
CA PRO A 72 2.08 7.44 -0.93
C PRO A 72 0.68 7.49 -1.53
N ASN A 73 0.07 8.67 -1.55
CA ASN A 73 -1.20 8.87 -2.22
C ASN A 73 -1.02 8.72 -3.75
N ARG A 74 -2.06 8.98 -4.52
CA ARG A 74 -2.00 9.05 -5.97
C ARG A 74 -1.12 10.23 -6.42
N TYR A 75 -0.70 10.21 -7.67
CA TYR A 75 0.00 11.29 -8.33
C TYR A 75 -0.84 11.72 -9.54
N GLU A 76 -1.54 12.86 -9.42
CA GLU A 76 -2.57 13.26 -10.39
C GLU A 76 -2.01 13.56 -11.78
N THR A 77 -0.80 14.09 -11.88
CA THR A 77 -0.20 14.52 -13.16
C THR A 77 0.76 13.50 -13.78
N GLN A 78 1.21 12.53 -13.03
CA GLN A 78 2.10 11.49 -13.54
C GLN A 78 1.60 10.10 -13.14
N PRO A 79 0.69 9.51 -13.92
CA PRO A 79 0.18 8.16 -13.65
C PRO A 79 1.21 7.05 -13.91
N ASP A 80 2.50 7.39 -13.93
CA ASP A 80 3.57 6.50 -14.34
C ASP A 80 3.86 5.38 -13.33
N ALA A 81 4.30 4.25 -13.89
CA ALA A 81 4.69 3.02 -13.21
C ALA A 81 5.63 3.22 -12.00
N ALA A 82 6.40 4.30 -11.96
CA ALA A 82 7.35 4.56 -10.88
C ALA A 82 6.67 4.85 -9.53
N SER A 83 5.53 5.54 -9.50
CA SER A 83 4.77 5.79 -8.27
C SER A 83 4.14 4.51 -7.72
N TRP A 84 3.77 3.60 -8.60
CA TRP A 84 3.23 2.29 -8.26
C TRP A 84 4.32 1.38 -7.68
N GLY A 85 5.52 1.44 -8.27
CA GLY A 85 6.66 0.67 -7.79
C GLY A 85 6.93 0.90 -6.30
N ILE A 86 6.89 2.14 -5.82
CA ILE A 86 7.06 2.43 -4.38
C ILE A 86 5.94 1.81 -3.54
N LYS A 87 4.68 1.91 -3.97
CA LYS A 87 3.54 1.33 -3.25
C LYS A 87 3.68 -0.20 -3.14
N GLU A 88 4.03 -0.86 -4.24
CA GLU A 88 4.25 -2.30 -4.26
C GLU A 88 5.46 -2.72 -3.41
N ILE A 89 6.55 -1.97 -3.46
CA ILE A 89 7.73 -2.22 -2.63
C ILE A 89 7.37 -2.12 -1.15
N GLN A 90 6.62 -1.09 -0.74
CA GLN A 90 6.17 -0.95 0.65
C GLN A 90 5.23 -2.09 1.06
N ARG A 91 4.29 -2.47 0.18
CA ARG A 91 3.42 -3.62 0.42
C ARG A 91 4.21 -4.91 0.61
N ARG A 92 5.16 -5.21 -0.26
CA ARG A 92 6.03 -6.39 -0.14
C ARG A 92 6.91 -6.32 1.10
N SER A 93 7.42 -5.16 1.45
CA SER A 93 8.20 -4.97 2.67
C SER A 93 7.39 -5.31 3.93
N ALA A 94 6.12 -4.91 3.98
CA ALA A 94 5.24 -5.27 5.09
C ALA A 94 4.91 -6.78 5.15
N LEU A 95 5.02 -7.51 4.04
CA LEU A 95 4.85 -8.97 4.01
C LEU A 95 6.11 -9.74 4.39
N THR A 96 7.30 -9.15 4.20
CA THR A 96 8.58 -9.86 4.34
C THR A 96 9.38 -9.45 5.57
N LEU A 97 9.14 -8.25 6.09
CA LEU A 97 9.80 -7.75 7.29
C LEU A 97 8.88 -7.92 8.50
N GLU A 98 9.34 -8.60 9.51
CA GLU A 98 8.59 -8.79 10.74
C GLU A 98 8.21 -7.45 11.38
N LYS A 99 7.02 -7.36 11.97
CA LYS A 99 6.50 -6.17 12.67
C LYS A 99 6.58 -4.89 11.82
N VAL A 100 6.40 -5.02 10.51
CA VAL A 100 6.16 -3.90 9.59
C VAL A 100 4.71 -3.95 9.15
N HIS A 101 3.96 -2.92 9.49
CA HIS A 101 2.54 -2.76 9.18
C HIS A 101 2.36 -1.71 8.10
N ILE A 102 1.30 -1.82 7.29
CA ILE A 102 1.06 -0.91 6.19
C ILE A 102 -0.38 -0.42 6.16
N LEU A 103 -0.57 0.85 5.81
CA LEU A 103 -1.88 1.44 5.53
C LEU A 103 -1.94 1.99 4.10
N PRO A 104 -3.09 1.85 3.44
CA PRO A 104 -3.37 2.51 2.18
C PRO A 104 -3.59 4.00 2.39
N ASN A 105 -3.25 4.79 1.38
CA ASN A 105 -3.50 6.23 1.36
C ASN A 105 -4.24 6.68 0.09
N ALA A 106 -4.39 5.79 -0.89
CA ALA A 106 -5.15 6.07 -2.11
C ALA A 106 -6.61 6.45 -1.77
N GLY A 107 -7.11 7.48 -2.42
CA GLY A 107 -8.47 7.98 -2.22
C GLY A 107 -8.65 9.00 -1.11
N LEU A 108 -7.63 9.29 -0.31
CA LEU A 108 -7.69 10.43 0.60
C LEU A 108 -7.56 11.76 -0.17
N PRO A 109 -8.24 12.83 0.29
CA PRO A 109 -8.21 14.10 -0.42
C PRO A 109 -6.83 14.73 -0.44
N LEU A 110 -6.45 15.27 -1.60
CA LEU A 110 -5.19 15.99 -1.83
C LEU A 110 -5.36 17.50 -1.69
N SER A 111 -4.28 18.21 -1.38
CA SER A 111 -4.17 19.68 -1.41
C SER A 111 -3.52 20.19 -2.71
N ASP A 112 -2.75 19.34 -3.36
CA ASP A 112 -2.09 19.57 -4.64
C ASP A 112 -1.99 18.22 -5.40
N GLU A 113 -1.10 18.10 -6.35
CA GLU A 113 -0.97 16.91 -7.22
C GLU A 113 -0.57 15.63 -6.48
N ILE A 114 0.04 15.71 -5.29
CA ILE A 114 0.64 14.55 -4.60
C ILE A 114 0.49 14.56 -3.07
N HIS A 115 0.25 15.73 -2.47
CA HIS A 115 0.23 15.84 -1.02
C HIS A 115 -1.20 15.74 -0.47
N ASN A 116 -1.35 14.97 0.58
CA ASN A 116 -2.62 14.95 1.32
C ASN A 116 -3.02 16.34 1.78
N SER A 117 -4.29 16.66 1.65
CA SER A 117 -4.88 17.82 2.31
C SER A 117 -4.87 17.65 3.84
N SER A 118 -5.13 18.73 4.57
CA SER A 118 -5.29 18.66 6.02
C SER A 118 -6.33 17.62 6.44
N ALA A 119 -7.47 17.55 5.75
CA ALA A 119 -8.50 16.54 6.00
C ALA A 119 -7.99 15.12 5.70
N GLY A 120 -7.25 14.93 4.61
CA GLY A 120 -6.61 13.65 4.26
C GLY A 120 -5.62 13.21 5.35
N ASN A 121 -4.79 14.12 5.84
CA ASN A 121 -3.83 13.83 6.91
C ASN A 121 -4.51 13.50 8.25
N VAL A 122 -5.61 14.16 8.59
CA VAL A 122 -6.40 13.82 9.80
C VAL A 122 -6.96 12.41 9.68
N THR A 123 -7.56 12.09 8.54
CA THR A 123 -8.11 10.73 8.29
C THR A 123 -7.03 9.66 8.36
N LEU A 124 -5.89 9.88 7.68
CA LEU A 124 -4.75 8.95 7.74
C LEU A 124 -4.23 8.78 9.16
N GLY A 125 -4.11 9.88 9.92
CA GLY A 125 -3.71 9.85 11.33
C GLY A 125 -4.66 9.05 12.21
N GLN A 126 -5.97 9.14 11.99
CA GLN A 126 -6.97 8.34 12.70
C GLN A 126 -6.86 6.84 12.37
N MET A 127 -6.67 6.50 11.10
CA MET A 127 -6.43 5.12 10.67
C MET A 127 -5.16 4.57 11.33
N LEU A 128 -4.08 5.34 11.30
CA LEU A 128 -2.80 4.98 11.90
C LEU A 128 -2.90 4.80 13.42
N ALA A 129 -3.59 5.70 14.12
CA ALA A 129 -3.78 5.60 15.56
C ALA A 129 -4.51 4.29 15.95
N ARG A 130 -5.53 3.88 15.18
CA ARG A 130 -6.23 2.62 15.40
C ARG A 130 -5.32 1.41 15.16
N GLN A 131 -4.50 1.41 14.09
CA GLN A 131 -3.56 0.33 13.81
C GLN A 131 -2.49 0.21 14.90
N VAL A 132 -1.86 1.33 15.28
CA VAL A 132 -0.86 1.38 16.35
C VAL A 132 -1.44 0.89 17.67
N HIS A 133 -2.64 1.39 18.03
CA HIS A 133 -3.31 0.97 19.27
C HIS A 133 -3.62 -0.52 19.29
N GLY A 134 -4.17 -1.06 18.21
CA GLY A 134 -4.47 -2.50 18.11
C GLY A 134 -3.20 -3.36 18.24
N THR A 135 -2.11 -2.94 17.58
CA THR A 135 -0.84 -3.67 17.59
C THR A 135 -0.13 -3.59 18.96
N LEU A 136 -0.02 -2.40 19.56
CA LEU A 136 0.77 -2.20 20.77
C LEU A 136 0.05 -2.55 22.08
N ASN A 137 -1.27 -2.56 22.07
CA ASN A 137 -2.07 -2.76 23.28
C ASN A 137 -2.91 -4.04 23.26
N GLY A 138 -2.67 -4.95 22.31
CA GLY A 138 -3.37 -6.23 22.21
C GLY A 138 -4.85 -6.14 21.86
N GLY A 139 -5.23 -5.08 21.15
CA GLY A 139 -6.58 -4.91 20.60
C GLY A 139 -6.86 -5.77 19.37
N LEU A 140 -8.07 -5.62 18.80
CA LEU A 140 -8.40 -6.26 17.53
C LEU A 140 -7.45 -5.74 16.42
N PRO A 141 -6.93 -6.64 15.57
CA PRO A 141 -6.10 -6.24 14.45
C PRO A 141 -6.82 -5.22 13.56
N PHE A 142 -6.15 -4.13 13.26
CA PHE A 142 -6.65 -3.09 12.36
C PHE A 142 -5.75 -3.03 11.13
N GLU A 143 -5.88 -4.08 10.30
CA GLU A 143 -5.08 -4.26 9.09
C GLU A 143 -5.95 -4.05 7.84
N ALA A 144 -5.38 -3.41 6.83
CA ALA A 144 -6.06 -3.19 5.57
C ALA A 144 -6.06 -4.48 4.71
N PRO A 145 -7.10 -4.69 3.89
CA PRO A 145 -7.12 -5.80 2.94
C PRO A 145 -5.93 -5.74 1.98
N ASP A 146 -5.13 -6.80 1.96
CA ASP A 146 -4.00 -6.98 1.05
C ASP A 146 -4.23 -8.14 0.11
N ILE A 147 -3.93 -7.94 -1.17
CA ILE A 147 -4.10 -8.99 -2.20
C ILE A 147 -3.31 -10.25 -1.84
N LYS A 148 -3.99 -11.39 -1.85
CA LYS A 148 -3.42 -12.71 -1.59
C LYS A 148 -3.26 -13.51 -2.87
N ASN A 149 -4.33 -13.62 -3.65
CA ASN A 149 -4.34 -14.33 -4.93
C ASN A 149 -5.14 -13.55 -5.98
N VAL A 150 -4.67 -13.66 -7.21
CA VAL A 150 -5.36 -13.22 -8.42
C VAL A 150 -5.48 -14.46 -9.31
N GLN A 151 -6.68 -14.97 -9.48
CA GLN A 151 -6.91 -16.26 -10.14
C GLN A 151 -7.95 -16.17 -11.26
N LEU A 152 -7.65 -16.80 -12.38
CA LEU A 152 -8.62 -16.96 -13.48
C LEU A 152 -9.65 -18.03 -13.12
N GLU A 153 -10.93 -17.66 -13.12
CA GLU A 153 -12.04 -18.55 -12.79
C GLU A 153 -13.19 -18.35 -13.78
N ASN A 154 -13.48 -19.36 -14.58
CA ASN A 154 -14.62 -19.32 -15.55
C ASN A 154 -14.62 -18.08 -16.46
N GLY A 155 -13.45 -17.64 -16.92
CA GLY A 155 -13.30 -16.46 -17.78
C GLY A 155 -13.30 -15.11 -17.04
N ASN A 156 -13.51 -15.11 -15.72
CA ASN A 156 -13.42 -13.94 -14.84
C ASN A 156 -12.14 -14.02 -13.99
N ILE A 157 -11.81 -12.93 -13.29
CA ILE A 157 -10.68 -12.90 -12.37
C ILE A 157 -11.20 -12.80 -10.95
N ARG A 158 -10.95 -13.83 -10.13
CA ARG A 158 -11.22 -13.82 -8.70
C ARG A 158 -10.04 -13.27 -7.93
N LEU A 159 -10.30 -12.31 -7.04
CA LEU A 159 -9.33 -11.74 -6.14
C LEU A 159 -9.66 -12.18 -4.71
N SER A 160 -8.70 -12.80 -4.04
CA SER A 160 -8.80 -13.07 -2.62
C SER A 160 -7.79 -12.24 -1.83
N PHE A 161 -8.12 -11.91 -0.58
CA PHE A 161 -7.37 -10.95 0.23
C PHE A 161 -7.05 -11.51 1.61
N ARG A 162 -5.95 -11.02 2.20
CA ARG A 162 -5.66 -11.11 3.63
C ARG A 162 -6.42 -10.02 4.38
N HIS A 163 -6.59 -10.18 5.67
CA HIS A 163 -7.12 -9.16 6.59
C HIS A 163 -8.52 -8.63 6.23
N VAL A 164 -9.35 -9.47 5.64
CA VAL A 164 -10.72 -9.11 5.26
C VAL A 164 -11.74 -10.08 5.85
N SER A 165 -12.80 -9.53 6.46
CA SER A 165 -13.96 -10.29 6.93
C SER A 165 -15.03 -10.39 5.82
N ALA A 166 -15.42 -9.25 5.28
CA ALA A 166 -16.27 -9.07 4.11
C ALA A 166 -15.99 -7.70 3.52
N PHE A 167 -16.30 -7.52 2.23
CA PHE A 167 -16.20 -6.22 1.57
C PHE A 167 -17.54 -5.49 1.52
N THR A 168 -17.47 -4.16 1.58
CA THR A 168 -18.57 -3.28 1.25
C THR A 168 -18.09 -2.16 0.34
N ARG A 169 -19.01 -1.57 -0.41
CA ARG A 169 -18.76 -0.39 -1.24
C ARG A 169 -19.38 0.83 -0.58
N LEU A 170 -18.62 1.88 -0.39
CA LEU A 170 -19.13 3.13 0.17
C LEU A 170 -19.88 3.96 -0.87
N ARG A 171 -19.56 3.80 -2.17
CA ARG A 171 -20.24 4.46 -3.30
C ARG A 171 -20.31 3.51 -4.47
N PRO A 172 -21.26 3.67 -5.41
CA PRO A 172 -21.16 3.01 -6.68
C PRO A 172 -19.89 3.52 -7.36
N LEU A 173 -18.91 2.65 -7.48
CA LEU A 173 -17.76 2.84 -8.35
C LEU A 173 -18.29 3.00 -9.79
N HIS A 174 -17.65 3.85 -10.57
CA HIS A 174 -17.48 3.55 -11.99
C HIS A 174 -16.63 2.29 -12.04
N ASP A 175 -17.23 1.21 -12.39
CA ASP A 175 -17.04 -0.14 -11.87
C ASP A 175 -15.64 -0.76 -12.02
N ALA A 176 -14.69 -0.10 -12.66
CA ALA A 176 -13.40 -0.71 -12.99
C ALA A 176 -12.21 0.25 -12.90
N ALA A 177 -12.43 1.51 -12.53
CA ALA A 177 -11.45 2.60 -12.71
C ALA A 177 -10.10 2.39 -12.01
N ASP A 178 -10.07 1.63 -10.92
CA ASP A 178 -8.86 1.45 -10.12
C ASP A 178 -8.09 0.18 -10.42
N PHE A 179 -8.66 -0.73 -11.21
CA PHE A 179 -7.97 -1.94 -11.65
C PHE A 179 -7.43 -1.77 -13.07
N CYS A 180 -6.18 -2.13 -13.27
CA CYS A 180 -5.53 -2.20 -14.58
C CYS A 180 -5.06 -3.62 -14.84
N LEU A 181 -5.60 -4.24 -15.89
CA LEU A 181 -5.20 -5.57 -16.34
C LEU A 181 -4.45 -5.47 -17.65
N THR A 182 -3.30 -6.11 -17.72
CA THR A 182 -2.53 -6.30 -18.96
C THR A 182 -2.26 -7.78 -19.17
N ASP A 183 -2.17 -8.20 -20.43
CA ASP A 183 -1.80 -9.56 -20.83
C ASP A 183 -0.94 -9.52 -22.10
N ASP A 184 -0.65 -10.66 -22.71
CA ASP A 184 0.20 -10.75 -23.91
C ASP A 184 -0.34 -9.96 -25.12
N LEU A 185 -1.62 -9.60 -25.12
CA LEU A 185 -2.25 -8.73 -26.14
C LEU A 185 -2.30 -7.25 -25.71
N GLY A 186 -1.73 -6.89 -24.56
CA GLY A 186 -1.75 -5.55 -23.99
C GLY A 186 -2.88 -5.34 -23.00
N LYS A 187 -3.39 -4.09 -22.90
CA LYS A 187 -4.45 -3.73 -21.95
C LYS A 187 -5.73 -4.53 -22.21
N ASN A 188 -6.28 -5.10 -21.15
CA ASN A 188 -7.58 -5.79 -21.17
C ASN A 188 -8.53 -5.01 -20.24
N GLU A 189 -9.60 -4.49 -20.81
CA GLU A 189 -10.54 -3.65 -20.07
C GLU A 189 -11.33 -4.48 -19.04
N ILE A 190 -11.42 -3.99 -17.84
CA ILE A 190 -12.29 -4.54 -16.79
C ILE A 190 -13.65 -3.88 -16.93
N GLN A 191 -14.66 -4.68 -17.22
CA GLN A 191 -16.03 -4.21 -17.44
C GLN A 191 -16.82 -4.03 -16.16
N SER A 192 -16.58 -4.88 -15.17
CA SER A 192 -17.27 -4.79 -13.88
C SER A 192 -16.47 -5.38 -12.73
N VAL A 193 -16.77 -4.89 -11.52
CA VAL A 193 -16.29 -5.42 -10.25
C VAL A 193 -17.47 -5.79 -9.39
N SER A 194 -17.59 -7.04 -8.99
CA SER A 194 -18.59 -7.49 -8.04
C SER A 194 -17.97 -7.93 -6.72
N VAL A 195 -18.63 -7.59 -5.62
CA VAL A 195 -18.24 -8.01 -4.27
C VAL A 195 -18.92 -9.34 -3.97
N GLN A 196 -18.13 -10.34 -3.59
CA GLN A 196 -18.59 -11.66 -3.19
C GLN A 196 -18.05 -11.99 -1.80
N GLU A 197 -18.73 -11.47 -0.76
CA GLU A 197 -18.30 -11.56 0.63
C GLU A 197 -16.88 -11.01 0.86
N LYS A 198 -15.90 -11.89 1.02
CA LYS A 198 -14.49 -11.55 1.23
C LYS A 198 -13.63 -11.55 -0.04
N ASP A 199 -14.23 -11.81 -1.19
CA ASP A 199 -13.57 -11.85 -2.49
C ASP A 199 -14.14 -10.78 -3.42
N LEU A 200 -13.39 -10.44 -4.47
CA LEU A 200 -13.88 -9.66 -5.59
C LEU A 200 -13.85 -10.50 -6.85
N LEU A 201 -14.84 -10.32 -7.71
CA LEU A 201 -14.86 -10.90 -9.03
C LEU A 201 -14.83 -9.78 -10.08
N LEU A 202 -13.83 -9.83 -10.97
CA LEU A 202 -13.67 -8.90 -12.08
C LEU A 202 -14.12 -9.58 -13.36
N THR A 203 -14.99 -8.92 -14.11
CA THR A 203 -15.35 -9.32 -15.47
C THR A 203 -14.53 -8.50 -16.46
N THR A 204 -13.94 -9.17 -17.44
CA THR A 204 -13.05 -8.57 -18.43
C THR A 204 -13.71 -8.52 -19.81
N ALA A 205 -13.30 -7.59 -20.66
CA ALA A 205 -13.84 -7.43 -22.01
C ALA A 205 -13.53 -8.65 -22.91
N ARG A 206 -12.44 -9.34 -22.63
CA ARG A 206 -12.03 -10.58 -23.31
C ARG A 206 -11.33 -11.50 -22.33
N SER A 207 -11.24 -12.78 -22.63
CA SER A 207 -10.45 -13.73 -21.86
C SER A 207 -8.97 -13.31 -21.81
N VAL A 208 -8.33 -13.52 -20.67
CA VAL A 208 -6.89 -13.27 -20.50
C VAL A 208 -6.09 -14.17 -21.44
N GLN A 209 -5.18 -13.58 -22.19
CA GLN A 209 -4.35 -14.28 -23.17
C GLN A 209 -2.90 -14.36 -22.67
N GLY A 210 -2.36 -15.56 -22.58
CA GLY A 210 -1.01 -15.81 -22.10
C GLY A 210 -0.81 -15.47 -20.64
N LYS A 211 0.17 -14.61 -20.32
CA LYS A 211 0.41 -14.12 -18.97
C LYS A 211 -0.38 -12.82 -18.72
N GLY A 212 -1.15 -12.80 -17.66
CA GLY A 212 -1.88 -11.63 -17.22
C GLY A 212 -1.29 -11.02 -15.95
N TYR A 213 -1.34 -9.70 -15.84
CA TYR A 213 -0.90 -8.96 -14.66
C TYR A 213 -1.93 -7.92 -14.26
N LEU A 214 -2.26 -7.90 -12.98
CA LEU A 214 -3.25 -6.99 -12.41
C LEU A 214 -2.59 -6.00 -11.45
N SER A 215 -2.99 -4.73 -11.56
CA SER A 215 -2.61 -3.66 -10.66
C SER A 215 -3.87 -2.97 -10.11
N TYR A 216 -3.77 -2.33 -8.92
CA TYR A 216 -4.85 -1.61 -8.26
C TYR A 216 -4.37 -0.35 -7.55
N GLY A 217 -5.18 0.71 -7.58
CA GLY A 217 -4.95 1.94 -6.82
C GLY A 217 -3.96 2.90 -7.46
N ALA A 218 -3.90 2.90 -8.76
CA ALA A 218 -2.98 3.71 -9.56
C ALA A 218 -3.64 4.80 -10.37
N HIS A 219 -4.96 4.86 -10.39
CA HIS A 219 -5.67 5.87 -11.17
C HIS A 219 -5.32 7.28 -10.69
N PRO A 220 -4.98 8.22 -11.59
CA PRO A 220 -4.55 9.56 -11.20
C PRO A 220 -5.63 10.34 -10.44
N GLN A 221 -6.89 10.10 -10.73
CA GLN A 221 -8.01 10.76 -10.04
C GLN A 221 -8.38 10.07 -8.71
N GLY A 222 -7.72 8.96 -8.39
CA GLY A 222 -8.04 8.14 -7.23
C GLY A 222 -9.38 7.42 -7.36
N PRO A 223 -9.70 6.56 -6.40
CA PRO A 223 -10.97 5.89 -6.38
C PRO A 223 -12.10 6.90 -6.11
N GLU A 224 -13.03 7.05 -7.04
CA GLU A 224 -14.27 7.81 -6.82
C GLU A 224 -15.17 7.15 -5.75
N GLY A 225 -14.84 5.94 -5.36
CA GLY A 225 -15.41 5.19 -4.26
C GLY A 225 -14.41 4.13 -3.79
N ALA A 226 -14.44 3.76 -2.53
CA ALA A 226 -13.58 2.73 -2.00
C ALA A 226 -14.34 1.41 -1.84
N ILE A 227 -13.67 0.31 -2.21
CA ILE A 227 -14.03 -1.02 -1.74
C ILE A 227 -13.29 -1.19 -0.42
N VAL A 228 -14.03 -1.38 0.65
CA VAL A 228 -13.48 -1.40 2.01
C VAL A 228 -13.84 -2.68 2.74
N ASN A 229 -13.00 -3.08 3.66
CA ASN A 229 -13.33 -4.11 4.63
C ASN A 229 -14.53 -3.63 5.48
N GLN A 230 -15.58 -4.41 5.54
CA GLN A 230 -16.82 -4.08 6.25
C GLN A 230 -16.61 -3.83 7.75
N GLN A 231 -15.63 -4.47 8.36
CA GLN A 231 -15.34 -4.35 9.80
C GLN A 231 -14.48 -3.13 10.14
N THR A 232 -13.43 -2.89 9.35
CA THR A 232 -12.44 -1.85 9.65
C THR A 232 -12.68 -0.56 8.90
N TYR A 233 -13.44 -0.61 7.81
CA TYR A 233 -13.62 0.46 6.81
C TYR A 233 -12.30 0.90 6.15
N LEU A 234 -11.26 0.05 6.22
CA LEU A 234 -10.02 0.30 5.51
C LEU A 234 -10.16 -0.10 4.04
N PRO A 235 -9.72 0.76 3.11
CA PRO A 235 -9.65 0.42 1.70
C PRO A 235 -8.56 -0.63 1.44
N ILE A 236 -8.63 -1.23 0.26
CA ILE A 236 -7.63 -2.17 -0.23
C ILE A 236 -6.26 -1.47 -0.37
N ILE A 237 -5.20 -2.15 0.05
CA ILE A 237 -3.82 -1.71 -0.18
C ILE A 237 -3.55 -1.72 -1.69
N SER A 238 -2.97 -0.63 -2.21
CA SER A 238 -2.55 -0.57 -3.61
C SER A 238 -1.48 -1.62 -3.91
N PHE A 239 -1.60 -2.29 -5.05
CA PHE A 239 -0.64 -3.29 -5.51
C PHE A 239 -0.37 -3.14 -7.00
N ASP A 240 0.79 -3.62 -7.44
CA ASP A 240 1.22 -3.52 -8.82
C ASP A 240 1.73 -4.84 -9.36
N HIS A 241 1.36 -5.12 -10.62
CA HIS A 241 1.91 -6.19 -11.44
C HIS A 241 1.83 -7.58 -10.79
N VAL A 242 0.69 -7.90 -10.16
CA VAL A 242 0.42 -9.23 -9.58
C VAL A 242 -0.03 -10.17 -10.69
N GLU A 243 0.68 -11.30 -10.85
CA GLU A 243 0.39 -12.29 -11.91
C GLU A 243 -0.99 -12.94 -11.69
N VAL A 244 -1.74 -13.07 -12.78
CA VAL A 244 -3.01 -13.82 -12.83
C VAL A 244 -2.68 -15.29 -12.94
N SER A 245 -2.90 -16.05 -11.87
CA SER A 245 -2.72 -17.50 -11.87
C SER A 245 -3.88 -18.20 -12.60
N LYS A 246 -3.57 -19.33 -13.23
CA LYS A 246 -4.56 -20.19 -13.90
C LYS A 246 -5.24 -21.12 -12.92
#